data_f4f58b8303024db1264e96e70f01c69a
#
_entry.id   f4f58b8303024db1264e96e70f01c69a
#
_cell.length_a   1.000
_cell.length_b   1.000
_cell.length_c   1.000
_cell.angle_alpha   90.00
_cell.angle_beta   90.00
_cell.angle_gamma   90.00
#
_symmetry.space_group_name_H-M   'P 1'
#
loop_
_entity.id
_entity.type
_entity.pdbx_description
1 polymer ?
#
loop_
_entity_poly.entity_id
_entity_poly.type
_entity_poly.pdbx_seq_one_letter_code
_entity_poly.pdbx_strand_id
1 'polypeptide(L)'
;ANSARAARSAGVEHVIWSTLEDTRERVPLSDDRIPTLMQRYKVPHFDAKGAADALFRGLPTTYLRASYYWDNLIHLDAGPRRGADGTLEFVLPMGDRKLPGIAVADIGACALALFKRGKAFFGRTVGIAGEHLTGAEMAAAMSETLGEPVRHVAMPPAEYAALGFPGAEDLANMFRYNHDFSEEFCAQRPVDFTKELHPGLMSFRQWLAAHAAELREAVARA
;
A
#
# COMPACT_ATOMS: atom_id res chain seq x y z
N ALA A 1 -9.44 -0.46 -19.45
CA ALA A 1 -9.89 -0.05 -20.78
C ALA A 1 -11.19 0.78 -20.73
N ASN A 2 -12.24 0.29 -20.06
CA ASN A 2 -13.54 0.96 -20.05
C ASN A 2 -13.51 2.36 -19.45
N SER A 3 -12.86 2.55 -18.28
CA SER A 3 -12.76 3.86 -17.60
C SER A 3 -12.04 4.91 -18.46
N ALA A 4 -10.92 4.56 -19.12
CA ALA A 4 -10.19 5.48 -19.97
C ALA A 4 -11.01 5.87 -21.23
N ARG A 5 -11.74 4.90 -21.81
CA ARG A 5 -12.65 5.15 -22.93
C ARG A 5 -13.80 6.07 -22.53
N ALA A 6 -14.43 5.80 -21.39
CA ALA A 6 -15.51 6.63 -20.85
C ALA A 6 -15.04 8.06 -20.58
N ALA A 7 -13.89 8.23 -19.92
CA ALA A 7 -13.30 9.55 -19.65
C ALA A 7 -13.05 10.34 -20.96
N ARG A 8 -12.52 9.68 -22.00
CA ARG A 8 -12.31 10.32 -23.31
C ARG A 8 -13.62 10.72 -23.97
N SER A 9 -14.62 9.83 -23.97
CA SER A 9 -15.93 10.08 -24.58
C SER A 9 -16.71 11.19 -23.86
N ALA A 10 -16.54 11.31 -22.53
CA ALA A 10 -17.20 12.34 -21.73
C ALA A 10 -16.44 13.67 -21.71
N GLY A 11 -15.28 13.79 -22.36
CA GLY A 11 -14.47 15.00 -22.34
C GLY A 11 -13.99 15.40 -20.94
N VAL A 12 -13.64 14.43 -20.10
CA VAL A 12 -13.20 14.68 -18.71
C VAL A 12 -11.97 15.57 -18.71
N GLU A 13 -12.01 16.68 -17.97
CA GLU A 13 -10.94 17.69 -17.94
C GLU A 13 -9.76 17.33 -17.06
N HIS A 14 -9.93 16.40 -16.10
CA HIS A 14 -8.85 15.86 -15.27
C HIS A 14 -9.21 14.46 -14.77
N VAL A 15 -8.32 13.51 -14.93
CA VAL A 15 -8.42 12.15 -14.41
C VAL A 15 -7.34 11.97 -13.35
N ILE A 16 -7.71 11.45 -12.18
CA ILE A 16 -6.73 10.88 -11.24
C ILE A 16 -6.87 9.35 -11.33
N TRP A 17 -5.85 8.72 -11.92
CA TRP A 17 -5.80 7.28 -12.08
C TRP A 17 -5.03 6.66 -10.90
N SER A 18 -5.72 5.85 -10.09
CA SER A 18 -5.09 5.08 -9.00
C SER A 18 -4.29 3.93 -9.60
N THR A 19 -2.99 4.09 -9.62
CA THR A 19 -2.04 3.14 -10.21
C THR A 19 -1.03 2.62 -9.21
N LEU A 20 -0.17 1.72 -9.66
CA LEU A 20 0.99 1.19 -8.95
C LEU A 20 2.11 0.95 -9.97
N GLU A 21 3.29 0.54 -9.49
CA GLU A 21 4.43 0.20 -10.32
C GLU A 21 4.14 -1.05 -11.17
N ASP A 22 4.61 -1.09 -12.42
CA ASP A 22 4.79 -2.34 -13.13
C ASP A 22 6.09 -2.98 -12.64
N THR A 23 5.98 -3.95 -11.75
CA THR A 23 7.15 -4.53 -11.08
C THR A 23 8.06 -5.29 -12.03
N ARG A 24 7.56 -5.66 -13.22
CA ARG A 24 8.32 -6.36 -14.28
C ARG A 24 9.39 -5.48 -14.93
N GLU A 25 9.28 -4.15 -14.78
CA GLU A 25 10.34 -3.23 -15.21
C GLU A 25 11.64 -3.40 -14.42
N ARG A 26 11.55 -3.86 -13.16
CA ARG A 26 12.68 -4.10 -12.26
C ARG A 26 13.00 -5.57 -12.05
N VAL A 27 11.98 -6.41 -12.06
CA VAL A 27 12.05 -7.85 -11.90
C VAL A 27 11.42 -8.52 -13.13
N PRO A 28 12.17 -8.63 -14.24
CA PRO A 28 11.68 -9.26 -15.45
C PRO A 28 11.14 -10.67 -15.20
N LEU A 29 10.28 -11.18 -16.09
CA LEU A 29 9.71 -12.53 -15.93
C LEU A 29 10.76 -13.64 -15.86
N SER A 30 11.95 -13.41 -16.42
CA SER A 30 13.10 -14.33 -16.34
C SER A 30 13.86 -14.28 -15.01
N ASP A 31 13.51 -13.39 -14.11
CA ASP A 31 14.17 -13.24 -12.80
C ASP A 31 13.39 -14.01 -11.73
N ASP A 32 13.97 -15.09 -11.22
CA ASP A 32 13.31 -16.00 -10.29
C ASP A 32 13.32 -15.53 -8.82
N ARG A 33 13.88 -14.34 -8.52
CA ARG A 33 13.84 -13.76 -7.16
C ARG A 33 12.40 -13.61 -6.66
N ILE A 34 11.48 -13.24 -7.56
CA ILE A 34 10.04 -13.20 -7.30
C ILE A 34 9.36 -14.17 -8.25
N PRO A 35 8.60 -15.16 -7.76
CA PRO A 35 7.89 -16.12 -8.58
C PRO A 35 6.97 -15.44 -9.61
N THR A 36 6.91 -16.00 -10.81
CA THR A 36 5.98 -15.52 -11.83
C THR A 36 4.59 -16.13 -11.62
N LEU A 37 3.60 -15.28 -11.41
CA LEU A 37 2.21 -15.69 -11.23
C LEU A 37 1.41 -15.51 -12.53
N MET A 38 0.41 -16.37 -12.75
CA MET A 38 -0.45 -16.35 -13.95
C MET A 38 0.36 -16.25 -15.26
N GLN A 39 1.58 -16.80 -15.31
CA GLN A 39 2.51 -16.85 -16.44
C GLN A 39 2.97 -15.48 -16.97
N ARG A 40 2.60 -14.36 -16.34
CA ARG A 40 2.85 -13.02 -16.89
C ARG A 40 3.03 -11.89 -15.88
N TYR A 41 2.86 -12.15 -14.58
CA TYR A 41 2.97 -11.14 -13.53
C TYR A 41 3.99 -11.52 -12.47
N LYS A 42 4.67 -10.54 -11.93
CA LYS A 42 5.46 -10.68 -10.69
C LYS A 42 4.60 -10.34 -9.48
N VAL A 43 3.91 -9.20 -9.52
CA VAL A 43 2.92 -8.77 -8.52
C VAL A 43 1.63 -8.43 -9.28
N PRO A 44 0.69 -9.37 -9.43
CA PRO A 44 -0.50 -9.24 -10.28
C PRO A 44 -1.26 -7.92 -10.14
N HIS A 45 -1.58 -7.51 -8.92
CA HIS A 45 -2.36 -6.28 -8.70
C HIS A 45 -1.55 -5.00 -8.97
N PHE A 46 -0.21 -5.01 -8.83
CA PHE A 46 0.66 -3.91 -9.20
C PHE A 46 0.80 -3.84 -10.72
N ASP A 47 1.24 -4.94 -11.33
CA ASP A 47 1.53 -5.03 -12.75
C ASP A 47 0.31 -4.74 -13.62
N ALA A 48 -0.87 -5.19 -13.19
CA ALA A 48 -2.11 -4.92 -13.91
C ALA A 48 -2.48 -3.43 -13.92
N LYS A 49 -2.23 -2.72 -12.80
CA LYS A 49 -2.44 -1.26 -12.72
C LYS A 49 -1.40 -0.51 -13.53
N GLY A 50 -0.10 -0.83 -13.36
CA GLY A 50 0.99 -0.20 -14.11
C GLY A 50 0.85 -0.38 -15.62
N ALA A 51 0.55 -1.59 -16.09
CA ALA A 51 0.27 -1.86 -17.49
C ALA A 51 -0.93 -1.06 -18.02
N ALA A 52 -1.94 -0.79 -17.18
CA ALA A 52 -3.11 -0.01 -17.58
C ALA A 52 -2.84 1.50 -17.72
N ASP A 53 -1.71 2.02 -17.21
CA ASP A 53 -1.32 3.44 -17.35
C ASP A 53 -1.29 3.87 -18.83
N ALA A 54 -0.87 2.97 -19.71
CA ALA A 54 -0.83 3.21 -21.15
C ALA A 54 -2.19 3.58 -21.74
N LEU A 55 -3.30 3.11 -21.14
CA LEU A 55 -4.66 3.39 -21.60
C LEU A 55 -5.09 4.85 -21.35
N PHE A 56 -4.45 5.51 -20.39
CA PHE A 56 -4.73 6.89 -20.03
C PHE A 56 -3.81 7.91 -20.72
N ARG A 57 -2.84 7.45 -21.51
CA ARG A 57 -1.99 8.35 -22.31
C ARG A 57 -2.85 9.18 -23.26
N GLY A 58 -2.53 10.47 -23.34
CA GLY A 58 -3.29 11.44 -24.14
C GLY A 58 -4.60 11.92 -23.51
N LEU A 59 -4.90 11.49 -22.27
CA LEU A 59 -5.90 12.11 -21.41
C LEU A 59 -5.20 13.04 -20.41
N PRO A 60 -5.88 14.07 -19.89
CA PRO A 60 -5.36 14.94 -18.82
C PRO A 60 -5.32 14.16 -17.49
N THR A 61 -4.32 13.30 -17.32
CA THR A 61 -4.26 12.31 -16.23
C THR A 61 -3.12 12.58 -15.27
N THR A 62 -3.40 12.54 -13.98
CA THR A 62 -2.41 12.38 -12.90
C THR A 62 -2.43 10.92 -12.44
N TYR A 63 -1.26 10.29 -12.38
CA TYR A 63 -1.09 8.90 -11.95
C TYR A 63 -0.79 8.89 -10.45
N LEU A 64 -1.76 8.46 -9.62
CA LEU A 64 -1.65 8.46 -8.17
C LEU A 64 -1.26 7.08 -7.66
N ARG A 65 -0.08 6.97 -7.02
CA ARG A 65 0.42 5.78 -6.35
C ARG A 65 0.24 5.91 -4.86
N ALA A 66 -0.75 5.25 -4.31
CA ALA A 66 -0.90 5.13 -2.87
C ALA A 66 0.14 4.16 -2.27
N SER A 67 0.18 4.06 -0.97
CA SER A 67 1.01 3.15 -0.19
C SER A 67 0.16 2.10 0.51
N TYR A 68 0.75 1.31 1.42
CA TYR A 68 0.03 0.30 2.20
C TYR A 68 -1.10 0.95 3.03
N TYR A 69 -2.32 0.44 2.92
CA TYR A 69 -3.47 0.99 3.66
C TYR A 69 -3.47 0.47 5.10
N TRP A 70 -3.37 1.37 6.07
CA TRP A 70 -3.48 0.99 7.49
C TRP A 70 -4.86 0.40 7.81
N ASP A 71 -5.88 0.80 7.08
CA ASP A 71 -7.25 0.29 7.20
C ASP A 71 -7.34 -1.23 6.93
N ASN A 72 -6.36 -1.82 6.22
CA ASN A 72 -6.26 -3.27 6.03
C ASN A 72 -6.05 -4.02 7.36
N LEU A 73 -5.46 -3.35 8.38
CA LEU A 73 -5.28 -3.95 9.72
C LEU A 73 -6.63 -4.31 10.38
N ILE A 74 -7.70 -3.65 9.96
CA ILE A 74 -9.05 -3.84 10.50
C ILE A 74 -9.94 -4.64 9.54
N HIS A 75 -9.90 -4.27 8.24
CA HIS A 75 -10.90 -4.75 7.27
C HIS A 75 -10.45 -5.96 6.46
N LEU A 76 -9.15 -6.25 6.38
CA LEU A 76 -8.61 -7.40 5.64
C LEU A 76 -7.85 -8.39 6.54
N ASP A 77 -8.15 -8.40 7.83
CA ASP A 77 -7.53 -9.30 8.80
C ASP A 77 -5.98 -9.26 8.81
N ALA A 78 -5.39 -8.14 8.36
CA ALA A 78 -3.94 -7.95 8.35
C ALA A 78 -3.40 -7.41 9.69
N GLY A 79 -4.26 -7.24 10.68
CA GLY A 79 -3.93 -6.78 12.03
C GLY A 79 -3.32 -7.87 12.92
N PRO A 80 -2.99 -7.51 14.18
CA PRO A 80 -2.43 -8.47 15.13
C PRO A 80 -3.40 -9.60 15.45
N ARG A 81 -2.87 -10.81 15.58
CA ARG A 81 -3.61 -12.02 15.96
C ARG A 81 -2.94 -12.72 17.13
N ARG A 82 -3.70 -13.49 17.91
CA ARG A 82 -3.13 -14.26 19.00
C ARG A 82 -2.34 -15.46 18.48
N GLY A 83 -1.05 -15.49 18.83
CA GLY A 83 -0.20 -16.65 18.64
C GLY A 83 -0.53 -17.77 19.62
N ALA A 84 0.13 -18.91 19.45
CA ALA A 84 -0.08 -20.12 20.28
C ALA A 84 0.25 -19.88 21.78
N ASP A 85 1.13 -18.95 22.08
CA ASP A 85 1.52 -18.54 23.45
C ASP A 85 0.60 -17.46 24.05
N GLY A 86 -0.44 -17.04 23.32
CA GLY A 86 -1.38 -16.00 23.70
C GLY A 86 -0.89 -14.56 23.47
N THR A 87 0.37 -14.37 23.01
CA THR A 87 0.90 -13.05 22.66
C THR A 87 0.30 -12.59 21.33
N LEU A 88 0.03 -11.28 21.19
CA LEU A 88 -0.37 -10.73 19.90
C LEU A 88 0.80 -10.70 18.92
N GLU A 89 0.59 -11.23 17.74
CA GLU A 89 1.56 -11.28 16.65
C GLU A 89 1.08 -10.44 15.47
N PHE A 90 1.93 -9.53 15.01
CA PHE A 90 1.72 -8.79 13.78
C PHE A 90 2.65 -9.33 12.70
N VAL A 91 2.07 -10.04 11.74
CA VAL A 91 2.83 -10.62 10.61
C VAL A 91 2.96 -9.57 9.51
N LEU A 92 4.20 -9.16 9.23
CA LEU A 92 4.53 -8.29 8.10
C LEU A 92 5.84 -8.75 7.47
N PRO A 93 5.82 -9.30 6.24
CA PRO A 93 6.99 -9.89 5.57
C PRO A 93 7.98 -8.83 5.03
N MET A 94 8.37 -7.86 5.86
CA MET A 94 9.23 -6.74 5.49
C MET A 94 10.60 -6.75 6.19
N GLY A 95 10.87 -7.77 7.03
CA GLY A 95 12.10 -7.79 7.82
C GLY A 95 12.23 -6.50 8.65
N ASP A 96 13.37 -5.86 8.54
CA ASP A 96 13.69 -4.55 9.15
C ASP A 96 13.48 -3.36 8.17
N ARG A 97 12.94 -3.63 6.98
CA ARG A 97 12.75 -2.61 5.95
C ARG A 97 11.50 -1.78 6.23
N LYS A 98 11.56 -0.51 5.84
CA LYS A 98 10.42 0.41 5.93
C LYS A 98 9.41 0.13 4.82
N LEU A 99 8.14 0.21 5.20
CA LEU A 99 7.01 0.18 4.28
C LEU A 99 6.27 1.53 4.37
N PRO A 100 6.07 2.24 3.25
CA PRO A 100 5.19 3.39 3.23
C PRO A 100 3.75 2.97 3.51
N GLY A 101 3.10 3.65 4.43
CA GLY A 101 1.69 3.41 4.77
C GLY A 101 0.88 4.69 4.82
N ILE A 102 -0.45 4.59 4.70
CA ILE A 102 -1.36 5.74 4.68
C ILE A 102 -2.75 5.34 5.18
N ALA A 103 -3.47 6.26 5.82
CA ALA A 103 -4.90 6.12 6.07
C ALA A 103 -5.70 6.28 4.77
N VAL A 104 -6.70 5.45 4.54
CA VAL A 104 -7.53 5.52 3.32
C VAL A 104 -8.24 6.87 3.19
N ALA A 105 -8.67 7.47 4.30
CA ALA A 105 -9.31 8.79 4.30
C ALA A 105 -8.41 9.88 3.71
N ASP A 106 -7.09 9.82 3.96
CA ASP A 106 -6.13 10.83 3.47
C ASP A 106 -5.90 10.74 1.96
N ILE A 107 -6.09 9.57 1.35
CA ILE A 107 -5.96 9.38 -0.10
C ILE A 107 -6.95 10.28 -0.86
N GLY A 108 -8.20 10.34 -0.38
CA GLY A 108 -9.23 11.19 -0.97
C GLY A 108 -8.89 12.68 -0.88
N ALA A 109 -8.36 13.12 0.26
CA ALA A 109 -7.92 14.50 0.46
C ALA A 109 -6.74 14.87 -0.46
N CYS A 110 -5.75 13.99 -0.62
CA CYS A 110 -4.65 14.16 -1.56
C CYS A 110 -5.15 14.23 -3.01
N ALA A 111 -6.07 13.35 -3.41
CA ALA A 111 -6.67 13.39 -4.74
C ALA A 111 -7.41 14.70 -5.01
N LEU A 112 -8.19 15.20 -4.04
CA LEU A 112 -8.86 16.51 -4.14
C LEU A 112 -7.85 17.64 -4.31
N ALA A 113 -6.74 17.62 -3.56
CA ALA A 113 -5.68 18.63 -3.69
C ALA A 113 -5.03 18.60 -5.09
N LEU A 114 -4.83 17.41 -5.66
CA LEU A 114 -4.31 17.24 -7.02
C LEU A 114 -5.30 17.76 -8.07
N PHE A 115 -6.61 17.53 -7.92
CA PHE A 115 -7.63 18.12 -8.78
C PHE A 115 -7.57 19.65 -8.74
N LYS A 116 -7.43 20.26 -7.55
CA LYS A 116 -7.32 21.73 -7.38
C LYS A 116 -6.04 22.28 -8.02
N ARG A 117 -4.94 21.54 -8.04
CA ARG A 117 -3.68 21.94 -8.70
C ARG A 117 -3.73 21.79 -10.23
N GLY A 118 -4.67 21.01 -10.75
CA GLY A 118 -5.05 20.92 -12.16
C GLY A 118 -3.90 20.58 -13.10
N LYS A 119 -3.77 21.37 -14.18
CA LYS A 119 -2.85 21.12 -15.31
C LYS A 119 -1.38 20.92 -14.91
N ALA A 120 -0.94 21.47 -13.77
CA ALA A 120 0.42 21.31 -13.28
C ALA A 120 0.80 19.84 -13.00
N PHE A 121 -0.20 18.95 -12.83
CA PHE A 121 -0.01 17.54 -12.54
C PHE A 121 -0.38 16.59 -13.69
N PHE A 122 -0.80 17.11 -14.83
CA PHE A 122 -1.09 16.25 -15.99
C PHE A 122 0.18 15.52 -16.47
N GLY A 123 0.06 14.23 -16.70
CA GLY A 123 1.15 13.34 -17.11
C GLY A 123 2.13 12.99 -15.99
N ARG A 124 1.94 13.50 -14.77
CA ARG A 124 2.83 13.21 -13.64
C ARG A 124 2.38 12.00 -12.85
N THR A 125 3.35 11.23 -12.37
CA THR A 125 3.15 10.21 -11.35
C THR A 125 3.43 10.82 -9.98
N VAL A 126 2.50 10.62 -9.05
CA VAL A 126 2.54 11.16 -7.69
C VAL A 126 2.39 10.00 -6.71
N GLY A 127 3.41 9.76 -5.90
CA GLY A 127 3.33 8.83 -4.79
C GLY A 127 2.96 9.55 -3.49
N ILE A 128 2.13 8.93 -2.68
CA ILE A 128 1.68 9.45 -1.39
C ILE A 128 1.85 8.43 -0.27
N ALA A 129 2.26 8.89 0.91
CA ALA A 129 2.35 8.12 2.14
C ALA A 129 2.11 9.02 3.36
N GLY A 130 1.52 8.45 4.42
CA GLY A 130 1.42 9.08 5.74
C GLY A 130 2.73 9.00 6.51
N GLU A 131 3.32 7.81 6.56
CA GLU A 131 4.61 7.54 7.19
C GLU A 131 5.34 6.37 6.49
N HIS A 132 6.65 6.25 6.79
CA HIS A 132 7.47 5.11 6.40
C HIS A 132 7.93 4.38 7.67
N LEU A 133 7.32 3.24 7.97
CA LEU A 133 7.54 2.48 9.20
C LEU A 133 8.04 1.07 8.92
N THR A 134 8.88 0.56 9.83
CA THR A 134 9.18 -0.87 9.91
C THR A 134 8.04 -1.62 10.59
N GLY A 135 7.97 -2.94 10.40
CA GLY A 135 7.00 -3.77 11.11
C GLY A 135 7.16 -3.70 12.64
N ALA A 136 8.38 -3.54 13.12
CA ALA A 136 8.65 -3.38 14.56
C ALA A 136 8.11 -2.05 15.11
N GLU A 137 8.28 -0.93 14.38
CA GLU A 137 7.73 0.37 14.76
C GLU A 137 6.19 0.35 14.76
N MET A 138 5.58 -0.32 13.77
CA MET A 138 4.13 -0.50 13.73
C MET A 138 3.64 -1.36 14.91
N ALA A 139 4.30 -2.47 15.21
CA ALA A 139 3.96 -3.34 16.34
C ALA A 139 4.06 -2.61 17.69
N ALA A 140 5.11 -1.80 17.88
CA ALA A 140 5.27 -0.98 19.08
C ALA A 140 4.12 0.03 19.26
N ALA A 141 3.73 0.72 18.19
CA ALA A 141 2.61 1.66 18.21
C ALA A 141 1.27 0.95 18.51
N MET A 142 1.06 -0.25 17.93
CA MET A 142 -0.12 -1.06 18.21
C MET A 142 -0.13 -1.55 19.67
N SER A 143 1.04 -1.92 20.21
CA SER A 143 1.14 -2.32 21.63
C SER A 143 0.66 -1.22 22.57
N GLU A 144 1.09 0.01 22.34
CA GLU A 144 0.65 1.18 23.12
C GLU A 144 -0.86 1.40 23.02
N THR A 145 -1.42 1.25 21.80
CA THR A 145 -2.85 1.47 21.56
C THR A 145 -3.74 0.38 22.16
N LEU A 146 -3.29 -0.87 22.08
CA LEU A 146 -4.05 -2.02 22.60
C LEU A 146 -3.88 -2.21 24.11
N GLY A 147 -2.76 -1.71 24.67
CA GLY A 147 -2.42 -1.85 26.10
C GLY A 147 -1.81 -3.21 26.44
N GLU A 148 -1.38 -3.98 25.45
CA GLU A 148 -0.72 -5.26 25.60
C GLU A 148 0.37 -5.45 24.53
N PRO A 149 1.40 -6.29 24.77
CA PRO A 149 2.48 -6.49 23.81
C PRO A 149 2.00 -7.04 22.49
N VAL A 150 2.45 -6.41 21.39
CA VAL A 150 2.32 -6.91 20.01
C VAL A 150 3.72 -7.21 19.48
N ARG A 151 3.98 -8.43 19.09
CA ARG A 151 5.26 -8.87 18.52
C ARG A 151 5.21 -8.79 16.99
N HIS A 152 6.17 -8.10 16.38
CA HIS A 152 6.36 -8.18 14.93
C HIS A 152 6.94 -9.55 14.55
N VAL A 153 6.32 -10.20 13.58
CA VAL A 153 6.79 -11.44 12.96
C VAL A 153 7.17 -11.15 11.51
N ALA A 154 8.49 -11.09 11.27
CA ALA A 154 9.05 -10.91 9.93
C ALA A 154 9.05 -12.26 9.18
N MET A 155 7.85 -12.75 8.86
CA MET A 155 7.68 -14.03 8.18
C MET A 155 8.36 -14.00 6.80
N PRO A 156 9.12 -15.04 6.41
CA PRO A 156 9.64 -15.16 5.05
C PRO A 156 8.52 -15.15 4.01
N PRO A 157 8.70 -14.48 2.84
CA PRO A 157 7.64 -14.39 1.82
C PRO A 157 7.12 -15.77 1.35
N ALA A 158 7.98 -16.79 1.27
CA ALA A 158 7.55 -18.14 0.90
C ALA A 158 6.62 -18.77 1.95
N GLU A 159 6.87 -18.55 3.23
CA GLU A 159 6.00 -19.02 4.32
C GLU A 159 4.67 -18.23 4.31
N TYR A 160 4.72 -16.92 4.03
CA TYR A 160 3.53 -16.11 3.89
C TYR A 160 2.63 -16.59 2.74
N ALA A 161 3.22 -16.91 1.58
CA ALA A 161 2.49 -17.51 0.46
C ALA A 161 1.84 -18.85 0.83
N ALA A 162 2.52 -19.65 1.65
CA ALA A 162 2.04 -20.97 2.10
C ALA A 162 0.85 -20.89 3.09
N LEU A 163 0.49 -19.70 3.61
CA LEU A 163 -0.72 -19.52 4.42
C LEU A 163 -2.00 -19.83 3.63
N GLY A 164 -1.95 -19.78 2.29
CA GLY A 164 -2.96 -20.33 1.39
C GLY A 164 -4.30 -19.58 1.36
N PHE A 165 -4.41 -18.41 1.96
CA PHE A 165 -5.61 -17.57 1.80
C PHE A 165 -5.68 -16.98 0.38
N PRO A 166 -6.87 -16.60 -0.11
CA PRO A 166 -7.02 -16.03 -1.44
C PRO A 166 -6.12 -14.79 -1.66
N GLY A 167 -5.18 -14.86 -2.61
CA GLY A 167 -4.23 -13.79 -2.90
C GLY A 167 -2.92 -13.83 -2.09
N ALA A 168 -2.68 -14.84 -1.26
CA ALA A 168 -1.46 -14.97 -0.46
C ALA A 168 -0.17 -14.90 -1.29
N GLU A 169 -0.14 -15.54 -2.45
CA GLU A 169 1.02 -15.50 -3.36
C GLU A 169 1.27 -14.10 -3.93
N ASP A 170 0.21 -13.39 -4.33
CA ASP A 170 0.30 -12.00 -4.84
C ASP A 170 0.83 -11.06 -3.76
N LEU A 171 0.31 -11.16 -2.53
CA LEU A 171 0.77 -10.36 -1.40
C LEU A 171 2.19 -10.74 -0.96
N ALA A 172 2.57 -12.01 -0.97
CA ALA A 172 3.94 -12.45 -0.69
C ALA A 172 4.94 -11.84 -1.69
N ASN A 173 4.60 -11.86 -2.98
CA ASN A 173 5.39 -11.25 -4.02
C ASN A 173 5.47 -9.72 -3.85
N MET A 174 4.35 -9.06 -3.48
CA MET A 174 4.33 -7.64 -3.18
C MET A 174 5.26 -7.28 -2.01
N PHE A 175 5.18 -8.01 -0.90
CA PHE A 175 6.06 -7.76 0.24
C PHE A 175 7.52 -8.03 -0.11
N ARG A 176 7.81 -9.08 -0.89
CA ARG A 176 9.17 -9.32 -1.39
C ARG A 176 9.68 -8.16 -2.25
N TYR A 177 8.88 -7.68 -3.18
CA TYR A 177 9.22 -6.51 -4.00
C TYR A 177 9.45 -5.27 -3.13
N ASN A 178 8.53 -4.97 -2.22
CA ASN A 178 8.64 -3.83 -1.33
C ASN A 178 9.86 -3.92 -0.40
N HIS A 179 10.21 -5.12 0.08
CA HIS A 179 11.42 -5.36 0.87
C HIS A 179 12.68 -5.12 0.06
N ASP A 180 12.80 -5.73 -1.12
CA ASP A 180 14.01 -5.68 -1.94
C ASP A 180 14.27 -4.27 -2.50
N PHE A 181 13.23 -3.46 -2.71
CA PHE A 181 13.29 -2.09 -3.25
C PHE A 181 12.78 -1.04 -2.27
N SER A 182 12.84 -1.29 -0.96
CA SER A 182 12.23 -0.45 0.09
C SER A 182 12.68 1.01 0.03
N GLU A 183 13.98 1.28 -0.15
CA GLU A 183 14.51 2.64 -0.19
C GLU A 183 13.91 3.45 -1.34
N GLU A 184 13.85 2.87 -2.53
CA GLU A 184 13.27 3.54 -3.70
C GLU A 184 11.76 3.66 -3.61
N PHE A 185 11.09 2.64 -3.08
CA PHE A 185 9.65 2.64 -2.88
C PHE A 185 9.22 3.73 -1.89
N CYS A 186 10.01 3.94 -0.82
CA CYS A 186 9.87 5.05 0.11
C CYS A 186 10.16 6.40 -0.57
N ALA A 187 11.27 6.52 -1.31
CA ALA A 187 11.65 7.75 -1.98
C ALA A 187 10.62 8.23 -3.02
N GLN A 188 9.92 7.29 -3.66
CA GLN A 188 8.84 7.60 -4.59
C GLN A 188 7.54 8.06 -3.90
N ARG A 189 7.44 7.99 -2.59
CA ARG A 189 6.28 8.38 -1.76
C ARG A 189 6.68 9.34 -0.63
N PRO A 190 7.21 10.54 -0.98
CA PRO A 190 7.74 11.48 0.01
C PRO A 190 6.61 12.00 0.92
N VAL A 191 6.79 11.78 2.24
CA VAL A 191 5.81 12.18 3.26
C VAL A 191 5.61 13.70 3.29
N ASP A 192 6.69 14.47 3.12
CA ASP A 192 6.62 15.94 3.15
C ASP A 192 5.76 16.47 2.00
N PHE A 193 5.91 15.91 0.80
CA PHE A 193 5.04 16.29 -0.32
C PHE A 193 3.58 15.88 -0.07
N THR A 194 3.34 14.74 0.57
CA THR A 194 1.98 14.33 0.96
C THR A 194 1.37 15.33 1.95
N LYS A 195 2.17 15.83 2.93
CA LYS A 195 1.74 16.90 3.84
C LYS A 195 1.43 18.22 3.13
N GLU A 196 2.18 18.56 2.07
CA GLU A 196 1.87 19.72 1.24
C GLU A 196 0.53 19.59 0.48
N LEU A 197 0.16 18.37 0.08
CA LEU A 197 -1.13 18.09 -0.52
C LEU A 197 -2.25 18.12 0.52
N HIS A 198 -1.99 17.56 1.70
CA HIS A 198 -2.96 17.40 2.78
C HIS A 198 -2.32 17.74 4.14
N PRO A 199 -2.42 19.00 4.61
CA PRO A 199 -1.85 19.39 5.92
C PRO A 199 -2.41 18.64 7.12
N GLY A 200 -3.59 18.03 6.99
CA GLY A 200 -4.22 17.17 7.99
C GLY A 200 -3.80 15.70 7.92
N LEU A 201 -2.74 15.37 7.18
CA LEU A 201 -2.23 14.02 7.00
C LEU A 201 -1.99 13.33 8.35
N MET A 202 -2.62 12.19 8.57
CA MET A 202 -2.47 11.42 9.80
C MET A 202 -1.13 10.70 9.86
N SER A 203 -0.52 10.67 11.06
CA SER A 203 0.49 9.68 11.42
C SER A 203 -0.17 8.33 11.72
N PHE A 204 0.61 7.26 11.72
CA PHE A 204 0.10 5.93 12.10
C PHE A 204 -0.47 5.90 13.52
N ARG A 205 0.19 6.60 14.47
CA ARG A 205 -0.30 6.73 15.84
C ARG A 205 -1.62 7.49 15.93
N GLN A 206 -1.81 8.54 15.13
CA GLN A 206 -3.07 9.27 15.08
C GLN A 206 -4.19 8.41 14.47
N TRP A 207 -3.88 7.65 13.41
CA TRP A 207 -4.81 6.70 12.83
C TRP A 207 -5.20 5.61 13.84
N LEU A 208 -4.23 5.01 14.55
CA LEU A 208 -4.49 4.02 15.60
C LEU A 208 -5.37 4.58 16.72
N ALA A 209 -5.11 5.81 17.15
CA ALA A 209 -5.93 6.45 18.20
C ALA A 209 -7.37 6.65 17.77
N ALA A 210 -7.58 7.04 16.49
CA ALA A 210 -8.92 7.23 15.92
C ALA A 210 -9.68 5.91 15.74
N HIS A 211 -8.98 4.80 15.49
CA HIS A 211 -9.57 3.49 15.18
C HIS A 211 -9.32 2.42 16.26
N ALA A 212 -8.97 2.85 17.49
CA ALA A 212 -8.59 1.94 18.56
C ALA A 212 -9.68 0.94 18.93
N ALA A 213 -10.95 1.34 18.92
CA ALA A 213 -12.10 0.45 19.20
C ALA A 213 -12.23 -0.62 18.12
N GLU A 214 -12.23 -0.22 16.86
CA GLU A 214 -12.36 -1.12 15.71
C GLU A 214 -11.19 -2.11 15.63
N LEU A 215 -9.96 -1.66 15.94
CA LEU A 215 -8.80 -2.54 15.98
C LEU A 215 -8.92 -3.59 17.10
N ARG A 216 -9.40 -3.21 18.32
CA ARG A 216 -9.66 -4.17 19.41
C ARG A 216 -10.72 -5.20 19.02
N GLU A 217 -11.78 -4.76 18.36
CA GLU A 217 -12.81 -5.67 17.84
C GLU A 217 -12.26 -6.62 16.77
N ALA A 218 -11.40 -6.13 15.87
CA ALA A 218 -10.74 -6.96 14.86
C ALA A 218 -9.85 -8.04 15.51
N VAL A 219 -9.03 -7.66 16.50
CA VAL A 219 -8.20 -8.59 17.29
C VAL A 219 -9.04 -9.62 18.05
N ALA A 220 -10.20 -9.25 18.57
CA ALA A 220 -11.08 -10.17 19.31
C ALA A 220 -11.80 -11.18 18.39
N ARG A 221 -11.92 -10.89 17.08
CA ARG A 221 -12.52 -11.80 16.08
C ARG A 221 -11.50 -12.75 15.44
N ALA A 222 -10.23 -12.41 15.48
CA ALA A 222 -9.14 -13.13 14.81
C ALA A 222 -8.64 -14.33 15.64
#